data_7cb9ba5d1ca566bc98332f8ff7edee96
#
_entry.id   7cb9ba5d1ca566bc98332f8ff7edee96
#
_cell.length_a   1.000
_cell.length_b   1.000
_cell.length_c   1.000
_cell.angle_alpha   90.00
_cell.angle_beta   90.00
_cell.angle_gamma   90.00
#
_symmetry.space_group_name_H-M   'P 1'
#
loop_
_entity.id
_entity.type
_entity.pdbx_description
1 polymer ?
#
loop_
_entity_poly.entity_id
_entity_poly.type
_entity_poly.pdbx_seq_one_letter_code
_entity_poly.pdbx_strand_id
1 'polypeptide(L)'
;MHRARFRRLVEAAVAAIPPEFAAQMDNVEILVRSRPTVEERQEAGIGPRDRLLGLYVGHPLTARGSYYGNTLPDRIMIYQESIEAVCRSEDEVVEQVRTTVLHEVAHHFGIDDERLHELGAY
;
A
#
# COMPACT_ATOMS: atom_id res chain seq x y z
N MET A 1 9.54 -16.73 0.09
CA MET A 1 10.23 -15.97 1.17
C MET A 1 9.42 -16.10 2.45
N HIS A 2 10.09 -16.20 3.57
CA HIS A 2 9.40 -16.19 4.85
C HIS A 2 8.74 -14.84 5.11
N ARG A 3 7.56 -14.87 5.76
CA ARG A 3 6.80 -13.68 6.08
C ARG A 3 7.63 -12.65 6.88
N ALA A 4 8.42 -13.11 7.85
CA ALA A 4 9.23 -12.23 8.67
C ALA A 4 10.26 -11.47 7.82
N ARG A 5 10.89 -12.15 6.87
CA ARG A 5 11.84 -11.52 5.96
C ARG A 5 11.14 -10.51 5.05
N PHE A 6 9.99 -10.90 4.51
CA PHE A 6 9.21 -10.01 3.64
C PHE A 6 8.80 -8.74 4.40
N ARG A 7 8.36 -8.89 5.64
CA ARG A 7 7.99 -7.72 6.46
C ARG A 7 9.15 -6.76 6.67
N ARG A 8 10.37 -7.26 6.82
CA ARG A 8 11.56 -6.40 6.95
C ARG A 8 11.79 -5.60 5.68
N LEU A 9 11.57 -6.22 4.53
CA LEU A 9 11.69 -5.54 3.24
C LEU A 9 10.61 -4.47 3.09
N VAL A 10 9.39 -4.75 3.55
CA VAL A 10 8.31 -3.77 3.58
C VAL A 10 8.68 -2.59 4.48
N GLU A 11 9.23 -2.85 5.66
CA GLU A 11 9.68 -1.79 6.55
C GLU A 11 10.74 -0.91 5.91
N ALA A 12 11.69 -1.53 5.21
CA ALA A 12 12.73 -0.79 4.49
C ALA A 12 12.13 0.07 3.38
N ALA A 13 11.14 -0.46 2.67
CA ALA A 13 10.46 0.27 1.61
C ALA A 13 9.70 1.48 2.16
N VAL A 14 9.00 1.30 3.27
CA VAL A 14 8.25 2.39 3.92
C VAL A 14 9.20 3.47 4.44
N ALA A 15 10.35 3.07 4.99
CA ALA A 15 11.36 4.01 5.47
C ALA A 15 11.97 4.85 4.35
N ALA A 16 11.91 4.36 3.11
CA ALA A 16 12.43 5.06 1.93
C ALA A 16 11.40 5.98 1.26
N ILE A 17 10.21 6.09 1.81
CA ILE A 17 9.15 6.95 1.25
C ILE A 17 9.52 8.41 1.48
N PRO A 18 9.37 9.28 0.46
CA PRO A 18 9.65 10.70 0.61
C PRO A 18 8.82 11.34 1.73
N PRO A 19 9.38 12.29 2.49
CA PRO A 19 8.68 12.92 3.61
C PRO A 19 7.32 13.51 3.28
N GLU A 20 7.16 14.01 2.07
CA GLU A 20 5.88 14.58 1.61
C GLU A 20 4.75 13.56 1.67
N PHE A 21 5.06 12.32 1.30
CA PHE A 21 4.08 11.23 1.37
C PHE A 21 3.95 10.67 2.77
N ALA A 22 5.07 10.58 3.49
CA ALA A 22 5.07 10.07 4.85
C ALA A 22 4.15 10.91 5.75
N ALA A 23 4.11 12.22 5.55
CA ALA A 23 3.23 13.11 6.29
C ALA A 23 1.75 12.77 6.07
N GLN A 24 1.40 12.27 4.88
CA GLN A 24 0.02 11.89 4.54
C GLN A 24 -0.36 10.52 5.11
N MET A 25 0.63 9.76 5.55
CA MET A 25 0.43 8.41 6.07
C MET A 25 0.36 8.35 7.59
N ASP A 26 0.15 9.47 8.24
CA ASP A 26 0.19 9.58 9.69
C ASP A 26 -0.75 8.61 10.39
N ASN A 27 -1.93 8.37 9.83
CA ASN A 27 -2.89 7.43 10.39
C ASN A 27 -3.18 6.29 9.41
N VAL A 28 -2.11 5.64 8.95
CA VAL A 28 -2.20 4.53 8.00
C VAL A 28 -1.36 3.36 8.50
N GLU A 29 -1.97 2.18 8.55
CA GLU A 29 -1.26 0.93 8.85
C GLU A 29 -0.90 0.22 7.56
N ILE A 30 0.30 -0.34 7.52
CA ILE A 30 0.73 -1.20 6.42
C ILE A 30 0.62 -2.64 6.89
N LEU A 31 -0.19 -3.44 6.20
CA LEU A 31 -0.41 -4.84 6.56
C LEU A 31 0.02 -5.76 5.44
N VAL A 32 0.67 -6.85 5.79
CA VAL A 32 1.10 -7.86 4.83
C VAL A 32 0.10 -9.01 4.83
N ARG A 33 -0.34 -9.40 3.64
CA ARG A 33 -1.23 -10.54 3.42
C ARG A 33 -0.60 -11.44 2.37
N SER A 34 -0.99 -12.72 2.35
CA SER A 34 -0.47 -13.65 1.35
C SER A 34 -1.02 -13.32 -0.03
N ARG A 35 -2.33 -13.15 -0.13
CA ARG A 35 -3.01 -12.86 -1.40
C ARG A 35 -4.28 -12.07 -1.13
N PRO A 36 -4.80 -11.34 -2.14
CA PRO A 36 -6.06 -10.62 -1.97
C PRO A 36 -7.24 -11.59 -1.89
N THR A 37 -8.27 -11.18 -1.16
CA THR A 37 -9.54 -11.88 -1.14
C THR A 37 -10.34 -11.54 -2.40
N VAL A 38 -11.41 -12.29 -2.65
CA VAL A 38 -12.32 -11.99 -3.75
C VAL A 38 -12.93 -10.60 -3.57
N GLU A 39 -13.33 -10.27 -2.35
CA GLU A 39 -13.91 -8.98 -2.01
C GLU A 39 -12.93 -7.84 -2.28
N GLU A 40 -11.67 -8.03 -1.91
CA GLU A 40 -10.64 -7.03 -2.14
C GLU A 40 -10.39 -6.81 -3.64
N ARG A 41 -10.42 -7.88 -4.43
CA ARG A 41 -10.30 -7.76 -5.89
C ARG A 41 -11.47 -6.99 -6.49
N GLN A 42 -12.67 -7.27 -6.03
CA GLN A 42 -13.87 -6.57 -6.47
C GLN A 42 -13.80 -5.09 -6.11
N GLU A 43 -13.38 -4.78 -4.89
CA GLU A 43 -13.21 -3.41 -4.42
C GLU A 43 -12.18 -2.65 -5.25
N ALA A 44 -11.11 -3.32 -5.67
CA ALA A 44 -10.08 -2.73 -6.51
C ALA A 44 -10.52 -2.61 -7.97
N GLY A 45 -11.63 -3.22 -8.35
CA GLY A 45 -12.14 -3.16 -9.73
C GLY A 45 -11.31 -3.94 -10.73
N ILE A 46 -10.60 -4.97 -10.29
CA ILE A 46 -9.77 -5.78 -11.19
C ILE A 46 -10.42 -7.13 -11.46
N GLY A 47 -10.06 -7.72 -12.60
CA GLY A 47 -10.54 -9.03 -12.97
C GLY A 47 -9.78 -10.16 -12.27
N PRO A 48 -10.28 -11.42 -12.41
CA PRO A 48 -9.68 -12.56 -11.72
C PRO A 48 -8.28 -12.92 -12.22
N ARG A 49 -7.89 -12.42 -13.38
CA ARG A 49 -6.55 -12.68 -13.95
C ARG A 49 -5.58 -11.54 -13.71
N ASP A 50 -6.08 -10.42 -13.23
CA ASP A 50 -5.24 -9.27 -12.95
C ASP A 50 -4.55 -9.44 -11.61
N ARG A 51 -3.33 -8.92 -11.52
CA ARG A 51 -2.54 -9.04 -10.31
C ARG A 51 -2.69 -7.78 -9.46
N LEU A 52 -3.10 -7.99 -8.23
CA LEU A 52 -3.22 -6.90 -7.26
C LEU A 52 -2.01 -6.94 -6.33
N LEU A 53 -1.18 -5.90 -6.36
CA LEU A 53 0.03 -5.82 -5.54
C LEU A 53 -0.24 -5.24 -4.17
N GLY A 54 -1.18 -4.31 -4.08
CA GLY A 54 -1.58 -3.68 -2.83
C GLY A 54 -2.94 -3.03 -2.96
N LEU A 55 -3.51 -2.62 -1.84
CA LEU A 55 -4.82 -1.99 -1.81
C LEU A 55 -4.94 -1.05 -0.61
N TYR A 56 -5.33 0.18 -0.87
CA TYR A 56 -5.64 1.15 0.18
C TYR A 56 -7.09 0.95 0.61
N VAL A 57 -7.30 0.74 1.90
CA VAL A 57 -8.64 0.59 2.47
C VAL A 57 -8.83 1.66 3.52
N GLY A 58 -9.65 2.65 3.19
CA GLY A 58 -10.01 3.71 4.13
C GLY A 58 -11.24 3.31 4.92
N HIS A 59 -11.36 3.86 6.12
CA HIS A 59 -12.57 3.69 6.90
C HIS A 59 -13.60 4.75 6.52
N PRO A 60 -14.88 4.39 6.42
CA PRO A 60 -15.94 5.37 6.18
C PRO A 60 -15.97 6.41 7.30
N LEU A 61 -16.33 7.65 6.98
CA LEU A 61 -16.43 8.73 7.96
C LEU A 61 -17.37 8.35 9.11
N THR A 62 -18.42 7.62 8.81
CA THR A 62 -19.36 7.13 9.82
C THR A 62 -18.72 6.15 10.80
N ALA A 63 -17.78 5.34 10.33
CA ALA A 63 -17.06 4.39 11.18
C ALA A 63 -15.96 5.08 11.96
N ARG A 64 -15.46 6.21 11.46
CA ARG A 64 -14.45 7.02 12.13
C ARG A 64 -15.04 7.95 13.17
N GLY A 65 -16.29 7.89 13.39
CA GLY A 65 -17.06 8.83 14.16
C GLY A 65 -16.30 9.59 15.23
N SER A 66 -16.63 10.85 15.36
CA SER A 66 -16.14 11.73 16.41
C SER A 66 -16.49 11.21 17.81
N TYR A 67 -17.16 10.11 17.89
CA TYR A 67 -17.71 9.56 19.11
C TYR A 67 -16.66 9.35 20.20
N TYR A 68 -15.47 8.89 19.81
CA TYR A 68 -14.40 8.62 20.75
C TYR A 68 -13.24 9.61 20.63
N GLY A 69 -13.35 10.59 19.76
CA GLY A 69 -12.25 11.49 19.49
C GLY A 69 -11.05 10.80 18.80
N ASN A 70 -11.16 9.51 18.51
CA ASN A 70 -10.12 8.73 17.85
C ASN A 70 -10.57 8.34 16.46
N THR A 71 -9.65 8.42 15.52
CA THR A 71 -9.86 7.98 14.16
C THR A 71 -9.21 6.60 14.00
N LEU A 72 -10.00 5.63 13.50
CA LEU A 72 -9.43 4.34 13.15
C LEU A 72 -8.45 4.53 12.00
N PRO A 73 -7.30 3.84 12.01
CA PRO A 73 -6.33 3.98 10.93
C PRO A 73 -6.87 3.40 9.62
N ASP A 74 -6.52 4.07 8.53
CA ASP A 74 -6.68 3.47 7.22
C ASP A 74 -5.64 2.36 7.08
N ARG A 75 -5.81 1.50 6.10
CA ARG A 75 -4.90 0.37 5.90
C ARG A 75 -4.46 0.27 4.47
N ILE A 76 -3.20 -0.09 4.28
CA ILE A 76 -2.69 -0.48 2.97
C ILE A 76 -2.31 -1.94 3.08
N MET A 77 -2.97 -2.78 2.30
CA MET A 77 -2.63 -4.19 2.20
C MET A 77 -1.50 -4.35 1.19
N ILE A 78 -0.49 -5.13 1.53
CA ILE A 78 0.58 -5.52 0.61
C ILE A 78 0.49 -7.03 0.46
N TYR A 79 0.34 -7.51 -0.78
CA TYR A 79 0.13 -8.92 -1.06
C TYR A 79 1.44 -9.58 -1.43
N GLN A 80 1.97 -10.36 -0.50
CA GLN A 80 3.29 -10.95 -0.62
C GLN A 80 3.46 -11.79 -1.88
N GLU A 81 2.52 -12.68 -2.15
CA GLU A 81 2.63 -13.56 -3.32
C GLU A 81 2.64 -12.77 -4.62
N SER A 82 1.82 -11.71 -4.69
CA SER A 82 1.77 -10.87 -5.88
C SER A 82 3.07 -10.10 -6.09
N ILE A 83 3.62 -9.54 -5.02
CA ILE A 83 4.89 -8.81 -5.08
C ILE A 83 6.02 -9.75 -5.49
N GLU A 84 6.13 -10.92 -4.86
CA GLU A 84 7.18 -11.88 -5.16
C GLU A 84 7.10 -12.39 -6.60
N ALA A 85 5.91 -12.48 -7.15
CA ALA A 85 5.72 -12.98 -8.51
C ALA A 85 6.28 -12.01 -9.57
N VAL A 86 6.42 -10.73 -9.27
CA VAL A 86 6.93 -9.72 -10.21
C VAL A 86 8.35 -9.26 -9.87
N CYS A 87 8.96 -9.82 -8.83
CA CYS A 87 10.29 -9.44 -8.40
C CYS A 87 11.26 -10.61 -8.46
N ARG A 88 12.52 -10.32 -8.75
CA ARG A 88 13.58 -11.34 -8.87
C ARG A 88 14.64 -11.23 -7.76
N SER A 89 14.59 -10.19 -6.97
CA SER A 89 15.57 -9.97 -5.90
C SER A 89 14.92 -9.22 -4.75
N GLU A 90 15.59 -9.21 -3.61
CA GLU A 90 15.09 -8.45 -2.45
C GLU A 90 15.09 -6.96 -2.72
N ASP A 91 16.08 -6.45 -3.46
CA ASP A 91 16.12 -5.04 -3.84
C ASP A 91 14.91 -4.67 -4.70
N GLU A 92 14.52 -5.55 -5.61
CA GLU A 92 13.32 -5.34 -6.41
C GLU A 92 12.05 -5.38 -5.56
N VAL A 93 12.01 -6.23 -4.54
CA VAL A 93 10.87 -6.29 -3.62
C VAL A 93 10.72 -4.96 -2.87
N VAL A 94 11.81 -4.43 -2.34
CA VAL A 94 11.80 -3.14 -1.63
C VAL A 94 11.28 -2.04 -2.56
N GLU A 95 11.81 -1.96 -3.77
CA GLU A 95 11.40 -0.94 -4.73
C GLU A 95 9.93 -1.12 -5.16
N GLN A 96 9.51 -2.36 -5.40
CA GLN A 96 8.13 -2.62 -5.79
C GLN A 96 7.15 -2.29 -4.68
N VAL A 97 7.46 -2.63 -3.44
CA VAL A 97 6.61 -2.28 -2.31
C VAL A 97 6.53 -0.77 -2.16
N ARG A 98 7.66 -0.08 -2.24
CA ARG A 98 7.72 1.38 -2.17
C ARG A 98 6.80 2.00 -3.22
N THR A 99 6.94 1.59 -4.47
CA THR A 99 6.13 2.09 -5.58
C THR A 99 4.64 1.81 -5.35
N THR A 100 4.32 0.60 -4.90
CA THR A 100 2.94 0.20 -4.65
C THR A 100 2.30 1.07 -3.56
N VAL A 101 3.00 1.27 -2.45
CA VAL A 101 2.50 2.12 -1.36
C VAL A 101 2.28 3.55 -1.85
N LEU A 102 3.25 4.09 -2.58
CA LEU A 102 3.14 5.47 -3.10
C LEU A 102 1.96 5.64 -4.04
N HIS A 103 1.74 4.67 -4.93
CA HIS A 103 0.61 4.73 -5.86
C HIS A 103 -0.73 4.67 -5.12
N GLU A 104 -0.84 3.81 -4.12
CA GLU A 104 -2.09 3.69 -3.35
C GLU A 104 -2.38 4.95 -2.55
N VAL A 105 -1.36 5.52 -1.91
CA VAL A 105 -1.51 6.79 -1.19
C VAL A 105 -1.89 7.91 -2.15
N ALA A 106 -1.21 7.98 -3.29
CA ALA A 106 -1.47 9.01 -4.29
C ALA A 106 -2.90 8.96 -4.80
N HIS A 107 -3.38 7.77 -5.15
CA HIS A 107 -4.75 7.61 -5.64
C HIS A 107 -5.77 8.01 -4.57
N HIS A 108 -5.52 7.65 -3.34
CA HIS A 108 -6.44 7.99 -2.24
C HIS A 108 -6.51 9.49 -1.98
N PHE A 109 -5.38 10.19 -2.12
CA PHE A 109 -5.32 11.64 -1.86
C PHE A 109 -5.40 12.48 -3.13
N GLY A 110 -5.68 11.87 -4.28
CA GLY A 110 -5.89 12.59 -5.53
C GLY A 110 -4.61 13.14 -6.16
N ILE A 111 -3.47 12.56 -5.86
CA ILE A 111 -2.19 12.95 -6.47
C ILE A 111 -2.08 12.22 -7.81
N ASP A 112 -1.89 12.96 -8.90
CA ASP A 112 -1.81 12.35 -10.22
C ASP A 112 -0.41 11.78 -10.53
N ASP A 113 -0.33 11.03 -11.63
CA ASP A 113 0.91 10.37 -12.03
C ASP A 113 2.03 11.35 -12.36
N GLU A 114 1.68 12.51 -12.92
CA GLU A 114 2.66 13.54 -13.23
C GLU A 114 3.34 14.05 -11.97
N ARG A 115 2.55 14.30 -10.92
CA ARG A 115 3.08 14.75 -9.64
C ARG A 115 3.93 13.67 -8.99
N LEU A 116 3.51 12.40 -9.09
CA LEU A 116 4.29 11.27 -8.61
C LEU A 116 5.66 11.21 -9.29
N HIS A 117 5.67 11.45 -10.60
CA HIS A 117 6.90 11.47 -11.38
C HIS A 117 7.84 12.58 -10.90
N GLU A 118 7.31 13.78 -10.71
CA GLU A 118 8.08 14.91 -10.20
C GLU A 118 8.71 14.62 -8.84
N LEU A 119 8.02 13.85 -8.01
CA LEU A 119 8.47 13.50 -6.67
C LEU A 119 9.41 12.29 -6.66
N GLY A 120 9.74 11.74 -7.81
CA GLY A 120 10.63 10.59 -7.91
C GLY A 120 10.01 9.29 -7.41
N ALA A 121 8.68 9.18 -7.47
CA ALA A 121 7.94 8.05 -6.95
C ALA A 121 7.60 7.00 -8.01
N TYR A 122 8.14 7.15 -9.19
CA TYR A 122 7.96 6.20 -10.28
C TYR A 122 9.19 5.38 -10.49
#